data_046374199617e8d9a2dfafa83031f983
#
_entry.id   046374199617e8d9a2dfafa83031f983
#
_cell.length_a   1.000
_cell.length_b   1.000
_cell.length_c   1.000
_cell.angle_alpha   90.00
_cell.angle_beta   90.00
_cell.angle_gamma   90.00
#
_symmetry.space_group_name_H-M   'P 1'
#
loop_
_entity.id
_entity.type
_entity.pdbx_description
1 polymer ?
#
loop_
_entity_poly.entity_id
_entity_poly.type
_entity_poly.pdbx_seq_one_letter_code
_entity_poly.pdbx_strand_id
1 'polypeptide(L)'
;MSEIVVFITASKEQEAVKIAHALVEARLAGCVNIIKNIRSIYNWKGRIEDEKEFLMIAKTQKRLFKPLQEKVKEIHSYSVPEIIAVPVAEGSADYLKWLRDVTG
;
A
#
# COMPACT_ATOMS: atom_id res chain seq x y z
N MET A 1 14.59 9.36 -9.56
CA MET A 1 14.30 8.07 -8.94
C MET A 1 12.88 7.68 -9.20
N SER A 2 12.66 6.43 -9.56
CA SER A 2 11.33 5.96 -9.96
C SER A 2 10.68 5.05 -8.91
N GLU A 3 11.28 4.90 -7.74
CA GLU A 3 10.73 4.09 -6.66
C GLU A 3 9.85 4.92 -5.75
N ILE A 4 8.79 4.30 -5.23
CA ILE A 4 7.81 4.95 -4.35
C ILE A 4 7.47 4.04 -3.18
N VAL A 5 6.97 4.66 -2.11
CA VAL A 5 6.36 3.97 -0.98
C VAL A 5 4.87 4.32 -1.00
N VAL A 6 4.02 3.31 -0.97
CA VAL A 6 2.57 3.48 -1.04
C VAL A 6 1.96 3.12 0.31
N PHE A 7 1.14 4.01 0.85
CA PHE A 7 0.41 3.78 2.10
C PHE A 7 -1.02 3.38 1.78
N ILE A 8 -1.47 2.28 2.39
CA ILE A 8 -2.82 1.73 2.23
C ILE A 8 -3.31 1.35 3.61
N THR A 9 -4.56 1.64 3.94
CA THR A 9 -5.14 1.20 5.20
C THR A 9 -6.27 0.22 4.94
N ALA A 10 -6.50 -0.67 5.91
CA ALA A 10 -7.59 -1.64 5.86
C ALA A 10 -8.14 -1.85 7.26
N SER A 11 -9.42 -2.20 7.36
CA SER A 11 -10.09 -2.36 8.66
C SER A 11 -9.83 -3.70 9.31
N LYS A 12 -9.40 -4.71 8.54
CA LYS A 12 -9.21 -6.07 9.05
C LYS A 12 -7.87 -6.62 8.61
N GLU A 13 -7.26 -7.42 9.48
CA GLU A 13 -5.97 -8.04 9.18
C GLU A 13 -6.04 -8.94 7.96
N GLN A 14 -7.10 -9.74 7.86
CA GLN A 14 -7.27 -10.66 6.73
C GLN A 14 -7.28 -9.92 5.39
N GLU A 15 -7.94 -8.78 5.34
CA GLU A 15 -7.99 -7.98 4.12
C GLU A 15 -6.62 -7.40 3.79
N ALA A 16 -5.91 -6.89 4.80
CA ALA A 16 -4.55 -6.35 4.60
C ALA A 16 -3.62 -7.43 4.06
N VAL A 17 -3.66 -8.63 4.64
CA VAL A 17 -2.83 -9.75 4.20
C VAL A 17 -3.18 -10.16 2.77
N LYS A 18 -4.47 -10.22 2.46
CA LYS A 18 -4.93 -10.59 1.11
C LYS A 18 -4.43 -9.59 0.07
N ILE A 19 -4.56 -8.30 0.37
CA ILE A 19 -4.09 -7.25 -0.54
C ILE A 19 -2.58 -7.34 -0.71
N ALA A 20 -1.84 -7.51 0.38
CA ALA A 20 -0.38 -7.61 0.34
C ALA A 20 0.07 -8.76 -0.54
N HIS A 21 -0.51 -9.95 -0.38
CA HIS A 21 -0.19 -11.09 -1.22
C HIS A 21 -0.53 -10.84 -2.69
N ALA A 22 -1.70 -10.27 -2.95
CA ALA A 22 -2.11 -9.99 -4.33
C ALA A 22 -1.13 -9.05 -5.04
N LEU A 23 -0.67 -8.02 -4.34
CA LEU A 23 0.27 -7.05 -4.92
C LEU A 23 1.63 -7.67 -5.20
N VAL A 24 2.15 -8.47 -4.27
CA VAL A 24 3.46 -9.10 -4.45
C VAL A 24 3.40 -10.18 -5.52
N GLU A 25 2.36 -11.00 -5.53
CA GLU A 25 2.20 -12.06 -6.51
C GLU A 25 2.03 -11.52 -7.93
N ALA A 26 1.35 -10.40 -8.06
CA ALA A 26 1.15 -9.75 -9.36
C ALA A 26 2.34 -8.88 -9.78
N ARG A 27 3.42 -8.86 -8.99
CA ARG A 27 4.63 -8.06 -9.23
C ARG A 27 4.33 -6.55 -9.28
N LEU A 28 3.30 -6.13 -8.57
CA LEU A 28 2.92 -4.72 -8.43
C LEU A 28 3.58 -4.06 -7.22
N ALA A 29 4.10 -4.87 -6.30
CA ALA A 29 4.92 -4.41 -5.19
C ALA A 29 6.00 -5.45 -4.92
N GLY A 30 7.16 -5.01 -4.49
CA GLY A 30 8.23 -5.94 -4.12
C GLY A 30 8.15 -6.37 -2.67
N CYS A 31 7.59 -5.51 -1.84
CA CYS A 31 7.45 -5.76 -0.41
C CYS A 31 6.25 -5.00 0.11
N VAL A 32 5.48 -5.61 1.01
CA VAL A 32 4.41 -4.92 1.73
C VAL A 32 4.58 -5.23 3.21
N ASN A 33 4.85 -4.20 4.00
CA ASN A 33 4.87 -4.32 5.45
C ASN A 33 3.47 -4.01 5.98
N ILE A 34 3.05 -4.74 7.01
CA ILE A 34 1.76 -4.54 7.65
C ILE A 34 1.99 -4.17 9.10
N ILE A 35 1.52 -2.99 9.50
CA ILE A 35 1.58 -2.52 10.88
C ILE A 35 0.18 -2.66 11.47
N LYS A 36 0.08 -3.39 12.56
CA LYS A 36 -1.20 -3.68 13.22
C LYS A 36 -1.57 -2.56 14.18
N ASN A 37 -2.88 -2.42 14.38
CA ASN A 37 -3.44 -1.61 15.46
C ASN A 37 -3.04 -0.13 15.42
N ILE A 38 -3.03 0.47 14.24
CA ILE A 38 -2.94 1.93 14.18
C ILE A 38 -4.32 2.49 14.56
N ARG A 39 -4.33 3.70 15.11
CA ARG A 39 -5.56 4.40 15.42
C ARG A 39 -5.77 5.49 14.38
N SER A 40 -6.88 5.42 13.67
CA SER A 40 -7.17 6.35 12.58
C SER A 40 -8.36 7.22 12.98
N ILE A 41 -8.16 8.53 12.96
CA ILE A 41 -9.20 9.50 13.28
C ILE A 41 -9.39 10.34 12.03
N TYR A 42 -10.60 10.31 11.47
CA TYR A 42 -10.83 10.93 10.17
C TYR A 42 -12.28 11.40 10.03
N ASN A 43 -12.50 12.30 9.09
CA ASN A 43 -13.85 12.78 8.75
C ASN A 43 -14.39 11.95 7.58
N TRP A 44 -15.55 11.35 7.79
CA TRP A 44 -16.24 10.61 6.75
C TRP A 44 -17.70 11.05 6.71
N LYS A 45 -18.07 11.70 5.61
CA LYS A 45 -19.45 12.19 5.39
C LYS A 45 -19.96 13.04 6.55
N GLY A 46 -19.11 13.95 7.04
CA GLY A 46 -19.47 14.87 8.10
C GLY A 46 -19.38 14.29 9.52
N ARG A 47 -18.94 13.05 9.67
CA ARG A 47 -18.78 12.41 10.97
C ARG A 47 -17.32 12.17 11.27
N ILE A 48 -16.95 12.34 12.53
CA ILE A 48 -15.58 12.03 12.98
C ILE A 48 -15.57 10.56 13.39
N GLU A 49 -14.81 9.77 12.66
CA GLU A 49 -14.59 8.36 12.94
C GLU A 49 -13.28 8.20 13.70
N ASP A 50 -13.23 7.21 14.57
CA ASP A 50 -12.06 6.92 15.39
C ASP A 50 -11.97 5.40 15.51
N GLU A 51 -11.14 4.78 14.68
CA GLU A 51 -11.15 3.32 14.51
C GLU A 51 -9.75 2.76 14.49
N LYS A 52 -9.64 1.47 14.83
CA LYS A 52 -8.40 0.73 14.65
C LYS A 52 -8.32 0.27 13.21
N GLU A 53 -7.12 0.40 12.64
CA GLU A 53 -6.88 -0.05 11.28
C GLU A 53 -5.51 -0.73 11.18
N PHE A 54 -5.25 -1.29 10.01
CA PHE A 54 -3.98 -1.90 9.65
C PHE A 54 -3.35 -1.05 8.57
N LEU A 55 -2.09 -0.65 8.76
CA LEU A 55 -1.37 0.17 7.79
C LEU A 55 -0.47 -0.72 6.94
N MET A 56 -0.66 -0.69 5.65
CA MET A 56 0.21 -1.36 4.69
C MET A 56 1.18 -0.35 4.11
N ILE A 57 2.46 -0.71 4.10
CA ILE A 57 3.51 0.09 3.50
C ILE A 57 4.09 -0.72 2.36
N ALA A 58 3.72 -0.38 1.13
CA ALA A 58 4.15 -1.10 -0.06
C ALA A 58 5.29 -0.36 -0.73
N LYS A 59 6.29 -1.12 -1.20
CA LYS A 59 7.43 -0.54 -1.94
C LYS A 59 7.36 -1.04 -3.37
N THR A 60 7.40 -0.10 -4.31
CA THR A 60 7.30 -0.42 -5.72
C THR A 60 7.90 0.68 -6.59
N GLN A 61 7.68 0.59 -7.89
CA GLN A 61 8.12 1.59 -8.85
C GLN A 61 6.95 2.53 -9.19
N LYS A 62 7.26 3.79 -9.44
CA LYS A 62 6.26 4.81 -9.76
C LYS A 62 5.37 4.42 -10.94
N ARG A 63 5.96 3.80 -11.99
CA ARG A 63 5.21 3.39 -13.18
C ARG A 63 4.14 2.33 -12.89
N LEU A 64 4.23 1.67 -11.73
CA LEU A 64 3.28 0.63 -11.35
C LEU A 64 2.18 1.14 -10.41
N PHE A 65 2.17 2.43 -10.09
CA PHE A 65 1.16 2.96 -9.17
C PHE A 65 -0.27 2.74 -9.66
N LYS A 66 -0.54 3.06 -10.92
CA LYS A 66 -1.92 2.90 -11.46
C LYS A 66 -2.40 1.46 -11.41
N PRO A 67 -1.67 0.47 -11.95
CA PRO A 67 -2.13 -0.91 -11.84
C PRO A 67 -2.18 -1.41 -10.39
N LEU A 68 -1.30 -0.92 -9.50
CA LEU A 68 -1.37 -1.24 -8.08
C LEU A 68 -2.68 -0.72 -7.48
N GLN A 69 -2.99 0.55 -7.74
CA GLN A 69 -4.22 1.18 -7.25
C GLN A 69 -5.46 0.42 -7.72
N GLU A 70 -5.49 0.04 -8.99
CA GLU A 70 -6.62 -0.72 -9.54
C GLU A 70 -6.76 -2.08 -8.87
N LYS A 71 -5.65 -2.78 -8.63
CA LYS A 71 -5.68 -4.08 -7.95
C LYS A 71 -6.20 -3.93 -6.52
N VAL A 72 -5.76 -2.91 -5.80
CA VAL A 72 -6.24 -2.66 -4.44
C VAL A 72 -7.74 -2.40 -4.44
N LYS A 73 -8.22 -1.55 -5.36
CA LYS A 73 -9.65 -1.22 -5.43
C LYS A 73 -10.53 -2.43 -5.75
N GLU A 74 -10.02 -3.39 -6.52
CA GLU A 74 -10.75 -4.62 -6.81
C GLU A 74 -11.00 -5.45 -5.54
N ILE A 75 -10.09 -5.40 -4.59
CA ILE A 75 -10.12 -6.27 -3.40
C ILE A 75 -10.68 -5.55 -2.18
N HIS A 76 -10.45 -4.23 -2.10
CA HIS A 76 -10.72 -3.46 -0.89
C HIS A 76 -12.21 -3.35 -0.59
N SER A 77 -12.57 -3.50 0.70
CA SER A 77 -13.96 -3.37 1.16
C SER A 77 -14.46 -1.94 1.20
N TYR A 78 -13.54 -0.96 1.29
CA TYR A 78 -13.93 0.46 1.31
C TYR A 78 -14.29 0.92 -0.09
N SER A 79 -15.29 1.81 -0.18
CA SER A 79 -15.63 2.45 -1.46
C SER A 79 -14.56 3.46 -1.87
N VAL A 80 -13.91 4.10 -0.88
CA VAL A 80 -12.84 5.07 -1.11
C VAL A 80 -11.65 4.70 -0.20
N PRO A 81 -10.82 3.74 -0.61
CA PRO A 81 -9.67 3.34 0.20
C PRO A 81 -8.55 4.38 0.13
N GLU A 82 -7.78 4.49 1.22
CA GLU A 82 -6.57 5.30 1.21
C GLU A 82 -5.50 4.57 0.38
N ILE A 83 -5.02 5.22 -0.67
CA ILE A 83 -3.92 4.72 -1.49
C ILE A 83 -3.13 5.94 -1.91
N ILE A 84 -2.08 6.25 -1.16
CA ILE A 84 -1.26 7.44 -1.44
C ILE A 84 0.21 7.04 -1.50
N ALA A 85 0.99 7.75 -2.30
CA ALA A 85 2.39 7.42 -2.52
C ALA A 85 3.28 8.60 -2.23
N VAL A 86 4.47 8.29 -1.71
CA VAL A 86 5.54 9.27 -1.57
C VAL A 86 6.76 8.76 -2.33
N PRO A 87 7.53 9.67 -2.94
CA PRO A 87 8.74 9.25 -3.68
C PRO A 87 9.84 8.85 -2.70
N VAL A 88 10.66 7.88 -3.11
CA VAL A 88 11.85 7.50 -2.37
C VAL A 88 12.95 8.46 -2.77
N ALA A 89 13.37 9.33 -1.86
CA ALA A 89 14.41 10.32 -2.14
C ALA A 89 15.79 9.66 -2.24
N GLU A 90 16.07 8.72 -1.34
CA GLU A 90 17.33 8.00 -1.32
C GLU A 90 17.11 6.58 -0.81
N GLY A 91 17.91 5.65 -1.26
CA GLY A 91 17.83 4.27 -0.80
C GLY A 91 19.11 3.53 -1.14
N SER A 92 19.35 2.42 -0.46
CA SER A 92 20.48 1.55 -0.73
C SER A 92 20.40 1.07 -2.19
N ALA A 93 21.50 1.19 -2.93
CA ALA A 93 21.54 0.79 -4.33
C ALA A 93 21.15 -0.67 -4.53
N ASP A 94 21.61 -1.54 -3.65
CA ASP A 94 21.31 -2.97 -3.72
C ASP A 94 19.82 -3.24 -3.48
N TYR A 95 19.24 -2.56 -2.50
CA TYR A 95 17.82 -2.72 -2.20
C TYR A 95 16.96 -2.21 -3.36
N LEU A 96 17.28 -1.05 -3.90
CA LEU A 96 16.51 -0.48 -5.01
C LEU A 96 16.64 -1.33 -6.27
N LYS A 97 17.80 -1.93 -6.50
CA LYS A 97 17.97 -2.86 -7.62
C LYS A 97 17.09 -4.09 -7.43
N TRP A 98 17.12 -4.66 -6.22
CA TRP A 98 16.25 -5.79 -5.91
C TRP A 98 14.77 -5.44 -6.15
N LEU A 99 14.36 -4.26 -5.68
CA LEU A 99 12.98 -3.82 -5.83
C LEU A 99 12.57 -3.74 -7.31
N ARG A 100 13.44 -3.20 -8.15
CA ARG A 100 13.17 -3.14 -9.59
C ARG A 100 13.13 -4.53 -10.22
N ASP A 101 14.00 -5.43 -9.77
CA ASP A 101 14.09 -6.78 -10.35
C ASP A 101 12.84 -7.61 -10.06
N VAL A 102 12.18 -7.39 -8.92
CA VAL A 102 11.01 -8.21 -8.52
C VAL A 102 9.67 -7.57 -8.88
N THR A 103 9.65 -6.41 -9.50
CA THR A 103 8.41 -5.71 -9.87
C THR A 103 8.32 -5.47 -11.37
N GLY A 104 7.11 -5.48 -11.88
CA GLY A 104 6.82 -5.20 -13.29
C GLY A 104 6.64 -6.40 -14.20
#